data_1b0bfb2b8e17d0cf2ebdc510c6fa73bf
#
_entry.id   1b0bfb2b8e17d0cf2ebdc510c6fa73bf
#
_cell.length_a   1.000
_cell.length_b   1.000
_cell.length_c   1.000
_cell.angle_alpha   90.00
_cell.angle_beta   90.00
_cell.angle_gamma   90.00
#
_symmetry.space_group_name_H-M   'P 1'
#
loop_
_entity.id
_entity.type
_entity.pdbx_description
1 polymer ?
#
loop_
_entity_poly.entity_id
_entity_poly.type
_entity_poly.pdbx_seq_one_letter_code
_entity_poly.pdbx_strand_id
1 'polypeptide(L)'
;HLGVFTPKSKNLPQLSAGQVGFIITGIKELSAAKVGDTITHVATQKNPAATEALPGFKEIQPQVFAGLYPVESSEYEALRDSLEKLKLNDASLHYEPEVSQALGFGFRCGFLGLLHMEIVQERLEREFDMDLITTAPSVVYEVEMRDGTVIPVENPSKMPDPSRINEIREPIVTVNLFMPSEYVGSVMTLCTQKRGVQIAMHYHSRQVKLTYDIPMAEVVMDFFDKLKSTSRGYASMDYEFKEYRAADVVKVDILINSEKVDALALIVHRSNSAFRGRAVAAKMRELIPRQMYDVAIQAAIGANIIARENVKARRKNVLAKC
;
A
#
# COMPACT_ATOMS: atom_id res chain seq x y z
N HIS A 1 13.56 -33.58 -9.66
CA HIS A 1 14.44 -33.24 -10.78
C HIS A 1 15.20 -31.97 -10.44
N LEU A 2 16.45 -31.91 -10.90
CA LEU A 2 17.36 -30.78 -10.71
C LEU A 2 17.92 -30.39 -12.08
N GLY A 3 18.18 -29.10 -12.32
CA GLY A 3 18.70 -28.67 -13.61
C GLY A 3 18.99 -27.17 -13.70
N VAL A 4 19.32 -26.75 -14.91
CA VAL A 4 19.63 -25.37 -15.29
C VAL A 4 18.86 -24.99 -16.55
N PHE A 5 18.69 -23.66 -16.76
CA PHE A 5 18.15 -23.10 -18.00
C PHE A 5 19.32 -22.64 -18.90
N THR A 6 19.40 -23.17 -20.17
CA THR A 6 20.46 -22.84 -21.13
C THR A 6 19.99 -22.69 -22.59
N PRO A 7 19.14 -21.80 -23.00
CA PRO A 7 17.96 -21.20 -22.40
C PRO A 7 16.83 -22.19 -22.11
N LYS A 8 16.83 -23.37 -22.74
CA LYS A 8 15.91 -24.47 -22.45
C LYS A 8 16.31 -25.17 -21.16
N SER A 9 15.35 -25.75 -20.47
CA SER A 9 15.60 -26.57 -19.28
C SER A 9 16.48 -27.80 -19.62
N LYS A 10 17.53 -27.99 -18.85
CA LYS A 10 18.44 -29.14 -18.95
C LYS A 10 18.60 -29.77 -17.57
N ASN A 11 18.24 -31.03 -17.45
CA ASN A 11 18.44 -31.78 -16.20
C ASN A 11 19.92 -32.03 -15.94
N LEU A 12 20.33 -31.84 -14.69
CA LEU A 12 21.67 -32.09 -14.19
C LEU A 12 21.62 -33.07 -13.01
N PRO A 13 22.66 -33.87 -12.79
CA PRO A 13 22.75 -34.76 -11.64
C PRO A 13 23.02 -33.97 -10.34
N GLN A 14 23.66 -32.81 -10.43
CA GLN A 14 24.00 -31.96 -9.30
C GLN A 14 24.16 -30.50 -9.72
N LEU A 15 23.99 -29.59 -8.76
CA LEU A 15 24.42 -28.19 -8.84
C LEU A 15 25.62 -28.01 -7.91
N SER A 16 26.66 -27.35 -8.42
CA SER A 16 27.86 -27.02 -7.65
C SER A 16 27.78 -25.64 -7.05
N ALA A 17 28.64 -25.32 -6.09
CA ALA A 17 28.73 -24.00 -5.48
C ALA A 17 28.86 -22.90 -6.54
N GLY A 18 28.10 -21.81 -6.38
CA GLY A 18 28.06 -20.68 -7.33
C GLY A 18 27.17 -20.91 -8.56
N GLN A 19 26.56 -22.09 -8.75
CA GLN A 19 25.62 -22.35 -9.82
C GLN A 19 24.19 -21.97 -9.41
N VAL A 20 23.44 -21.45 -10.38
CA VAL A 20 22.02 -21.19 -10.28
C VAL A 20 21.26 -22.18 -11.14
N GLY A 21 20.19 -22.75 -10.60
CA GLY A 21 19.41 -23.75 -11.31
C GLY A 21 17.97 -23.81 -10.81
N PHE A 22 17.27 -24.86 -11.22
CA PHE A 22 15.91 -25.15 -10.76
C PHE A 22 15.85 -26.51 -10.08
N ILE A 23 14.91 -26.65 -9.16
CA ILE A 23 14.56 -27.91 -8.51
C ILE A 23 13.04 -28.12 -8.63
N ILE A 24 12.65 -29.33 -9.05
CA ILE A 24 11.26 -29.80 -9.07
C ILE A 24 11.11 -30.79 -7.94
N THR A 25 10.38 -30.41 -6.92
CA THR A 25 10.14 -31.21 -5.72
C THR A 25 8.81 -31.94 -5.81
N GLY A 26 8.52 -32.81 -4.86
CA GLY A 26 7.21 -33.44 -4.69
C GLY A 26 6.31 -32.68 -3.68
N ILE A 27 6.66 -31.47 -3.29
CA ILE A 27 5.91 -30.68 -2.33
C ILE A 27 4.56 -30.29 -2.95
N LYS A 28 3.48 -30.60 -2.24
CA LYS A 28 2.10 -30.31 -2.69
C LYS A 28 1.55 -29.01 -2.10
N GLU A 29 2.07 -28.58 -0.96
CA GLU A 29 1.67 -27.38 -0.26
C GLU A 29 2.73 -26.29 -0.43
N LEU A 30 2.36 -25.18 -1.03
CA LEU A 30 3.26 -24.04 -1.24
C LEU A 30 3.76 -23.41 0.05
N SER A 31 2.94 -23.40 1.08
CA SER A 31 3.31 -22.91 2.42
C SER A 31 4.49 -23.68 3.03
N ALA A 32 4.75 -24.92 2.56
CA ALA A 32 5.85 -25.76 3.00
C ALA A 32 7.21 -25.43 2.37
N ALA A 33 7.26 -24.49 1.41
CA ALA A 33 8.52 -24.06 0.77
C ALA A 33 8.48 -22.53 0.56
N LYS A 34 9.24 -21.82 1.35
CA LYS A 34 9.31 -20.35 1.25
C LYS A 34 10.53 -19.92 0.46
N VAL A 35 10.44 -18.74 -0.18
CA VAL A 35 11.61 -18.08 -0.76
C VAL A 35 12.60 -17.76 0.36
N GLY A 36 13.86 -18.14 0.16
CA GLY A 36 14.92 -17.99 1.17
C GLY A 36 15.18 -19.23 2.01
N ASP A 37 14.40 -20.29 1.86
CA ASP A 37 14.64 -21.55 2.54
C ASP A 37 15.97 -22.18 2.13
N THR A 38 16.64 -22.79 3.09
CA THR A 38 17.86 -23.58 2.86
C THR A 38 17.50 -25.02 2.63
N ILE A 39 17.95 -25.57 1.50
CA ILE A 39 17.74 -26.97 1.14
C ILE A 39 18.93 -27.81 1.60
N THR A 40 18.64 -28.90 2.29
CA THR A 40 19.65 -29.85 2.74
C THR A 40 19.22 -31.29 2.38
N HIS A 41 20.15 -32.23 2.49
CA HIS A 41 19.83 -33.65 2.28
C HIS A 41 19.06 -34.23 3.49
N VAL A 42 18.38 -35.32 3.29
CA VAL A 42 17.73 -36.06 4.37
C VAL A 42 18.80 -36.63 5.32
N ALA A 43 18.60 -36.43 6.61
CA ALA A 43 19.51 -36.92 7.63
C ALA A 43 19.66 -38.47 7.52
N THR A 44 20.89 -38.95 7.56
CA THR A 44 21.24 -40.38 7.64
C THR A 44 22.16 -40.60 8.83
N GLN A 45 22.31 -41.84 9.30
CA GLN A 45 23.21 -42.15 10.43
C GLN A 45 24.67 -41.72 10.19
N LYS A 46 25.11 -41.66 8.91
CA LYS A 46 26.49 -41.28 8.54
C LYS A 46 26.62 -39.80 8.14
N ASN A 47 25.50 -39.13 7.83
CA ASN A 47 25.51 -37.78 7.28
C ASN A 47 24.32 -37.02 7.86
N PRO A 48 24.50 -36.23 8.93
CA PRO A 48 23.42 -35.43 9.52
C PRO A 48 22.99 -34.30 8.56
N ALA A 49 21.70 -34.01 8.51
CA ALA A 49 21.19 -32.83 7.77
C ALA A 49 21.69 -31.53 8.43
N ALA A 50 21.77 -30.47 7.67
CA ALA A 50 22.02 -29.15 8.25
C ALA A 50 20.87 -28.76 9.19
N THR A 51 21.21 -28.23 10.36
CA THR A 51 20.26 -27.81 11.38
C THR A 51 20.03 -26.29 11.38
N GLU A 52 20.90 -25.54 10.71
CA GLU A 52 20.85 -24.09 10.62
C GLU A 52 20.67 -23.65 9.16
N ALA A 53 19.84 -22.63 8.94
CA ALA A 53 19.70 -22.01 7.63
C ALA A 53 20.97 -21.21 7.27
N LEU A 54 21.26 -21.13 5.97
CA LEU A 54 22.32 -20.25 5.47
C LEU A 54 21.99 -18.79 5.80
N PRO A 55 22.95 -18.01 6.33
CA PRO A 55 22.73 -16.62 6.70
C PRO A 55 22.57 -15.73 5.46
N GLY A 56 21.91 -14.57 5.65
CA GLY A 56 21.85 -13.49 4.66
C GLY A 56 20.51 -13.29 3.99
N PHE A 57 19.57 -14.23 4.05
CA PHE A 57 18.21 -13.99 3.59
C PHE A 57 17.43 -13.17 4.63
N LYS A 58 16.79 -12.09 4.17
CA LYS A 58 15.88 -11.28 4.98
C LYS A 58 14.50 -11.32 4.34
N GLU A 59 13.50 -11.71 5.09
CA GLU A 59 12.11 -11.63 4.66
C GLU A 59 11.73 -10.14 4.56
N ILE A 60 11.34 -9.72 3.35
CA ILE A 60 10.93 -8.34 3.11
C ILE A 60 9.49 -8.20 3.54
N GLN A 61 9.24 -7.32 4.51
CA GLN A 61 7.90 -7.04 5.00
C GLN A 61 7.18 -6.07 4.07
N PRO A 62 5.85 -6.25 3.84
CA PRO A 62 5.05 -5.30 3.10
C PRO A 62 5.07 -3.92 3.77
N GLN A 63 5.10 -2.87 2.95
CA GLN A 63 5.15 -1.48 3.41
C GLN A 63 3.89 -0.71 3.06
N VAL A 64 3.19 -1.14 2.01
CA VAL A 64 1.96 -0.51 1.50
C VAL A 64 0.83 -1.53 1.56
N PHE A 65 -0.32 -1.11 2.04
CA PHE A 65 -1.50 -1.96 2.18
C PHE A 65 -2.69 -1.35 1.49
N ALA A 66 -3.47 -2.17 0.79
CA ALA A 66 -4.76 -1.78 0.22
C ALA A 66 -5.75 -2.95 0.33
N GLY A 67 -7.03 -2.62 0.44
CA GLY A 67 -8.10 -3.60 0.32
C GLY A 67 -8.43 -3.83 -1.15
N LEU A 68 -8.53 -5.08 -1.57
CA LEU A 68 -9.01 -5.49 -2.88
C LEU A 68 -10.35 -6.19 -2.72
N TYR A 69 -11.37 -5.68 -3.39
CA TYR A 69 -12.74 -6.19 -3.32
C TYR A 69 -13.26 -6.45 -4.73
N PRO A 70 -13.93 -7.59 -4.97
CA PRO A 70 -14.57 -7.79 -6.26
C PRO A 70 -15.78 -6.84 -6.40
N VAL A 71 -16.05 -6.37 -7.60
CA VAL A 71 -17.23 -5.55 -7.88
C VAL A 71 -18.49 -6.34 -7.61
N GLU A 72 -18.53 -7.60 -8.03
CA GLU A 72 -19.62 -8.54 -7.77
C GLU A 72 -19.27 -9.44 -6.58
N SER A 73 -20.09 -9.42 -5.52
CA SER A 73 -19.83 -10.21 -4.30
C SER A 73 -19.74 -11.73 -4.53
N SER A 74 -20.32 -12.23 -5.62
CA SER A 74 -20.23 -13.62 -6.05
C SER A 74 -18.83 -14.05 -6.50
N GLU A 75 -17.96 -13.09 -6.83
CA GLU A 75 -16.60 -13.34 -7.33
C GLU A 75 -15.55 -13.42 -6.21
N TYR A 76 -15.94 -13.38 -4.95
CA TYR A 76 -15.00 -13.48 -3.81
C TYR A 76 -14.11 -14.72 -3.87
N GLU A 77 -14.68 -15.89 -4.16
CA GLU A 77 -13.92 -17.14 -4.27
C GLU A 77 -12.98 -17.12 -5.48
N ALA A 78 -13.41 -16.54 -6.61
CA ALA A 78 -12.57 -16.38 -7.79
C ALA A 78 -11.38 -15.45 -7.51
N LEU A 79 -11.60 -14.36 -6.76
CA LEU A 79 -10.54 -13.47 -6.31
C LEU A 79 -9.54 -14.18 -5.40
N ARG A 80 -10.01 -14.99 -4.44
CA ARG A 80 -9.15 -15.79 -3.58
C ARG A 80 -8.24 -16.72 -4.40
N ASP A 81 -8.84 -17.49 -5.32
CA ASP A 81 -8.11 -18.43 -6.17
C ASP A 81 -7.09 -17.70 -7.07
N SER A 82 -7.43 -16.50 -7.53
CA SER A 82 -6.54 -15.66 -8.35
C SER A 82 -5.34 -15.16 -7.54
N LEU A 83 -5.57 -14.71 -6.31
CA LEU A 83 -4.50 -14.29 -5.38
C LEU A 83 -3.59 -15.47 -5.01
N GLU A 84 -4.14 -16.67 -4.78
CA GLU A 84 -3.36 -17.89 -4.54
C GLU A 84 -2.45 -18.21 -5.71
N LYS A 85 -2.99 -18.19 -6.94
CA LYS A 85 -2.20 -18.41 -8.17
C LYS A 85 -1.13 -17.35 -8.37
N LEU A 86 -1.47 -16.08 -8.12
CA LEU A 86 -0.54 -14.97 -8.25
C LEU A 86 0.64 -15.10 -7.28
N LYS A 87 0.35 -15.51 -6.04
CA LYS A 87 1.36 -15.74 -5.00
C LYS A 87 2.38 -16.82 -5.35
N LEU A 88 2.04 -17.76 -6.26
CA LEU A 88 2.99 -18.75 -6.78
C LEU A 88 4.18 -18.10 -7.48
N ASN A 89 3.95 -16.96 -8.16
CA ASN A 89 4.96 -16.23 -8.90
C ASN A 89 5.48 -15.00 -8.16
N ASP A 90 4.80 -14.61 -7.10
CA ASP A 90 5.10 -13.42 -6.32
C ASP A 90 5.04 -13.73 -4.82
N ALA A 91 6.16 -14.22 -4.30
CA ALA A 91 6.28 -14.58 -2.88
C ALA A 91 6.21 -13.37 -1.94
N SER A 92 6.36 -12.15 -2.46
CA SER A 92 6.28 -10.90 -1.68
C SER A 92 4.83 -10.43 -1.47
N LEU A 93 3.87 -10.96 -2.20
CA LEU A 93 2.46 -10.66 -2.03
C LEU A 93 1.94 -11.30 -0.73
N HIS A 94 1.45 -10.45 0.16
CA HIS A 94 0.75 -10.87 1.37
C HIS A 94 -0.72 -10.52 1.23
N TYR A 95 -1.61 -11.40 1.63
CA TYR A 95 -3.03 -11.12 1.67
C TYR A 95 -3.73 -11.89 2.78
N GLU A 96 -4.74 -11.28 3.36
CA GLU A 96 -5.61 -11.87 4.37
C GLU A 96 -7.06 -11.48 4.10
N PRO A 97 -8.03 -12.32 4.47
CA PRO A 97 -9.44 -11.98 4.33
C PRO A 97 -9.79 -10.71 5.10
N GLU A 98 -10.55 -9.81 4.48
CA GLU A 98 -11.04 -8.58 5.07
C GLU A 98 -12.52 -8.41 4.76
N VAL A 99 -13.24 -7.79 5.68
CA VAL A 99 -14.66 -7.45 5.49
C VAL A 99 -14.82 -5.95 5.67
N SER A 100 -15.37 -5.29 4.65
CA SER A 100 -15.80 -3.90 4.69
C SER A 100 -17.32 -3.83 4.82
N GLN A 101 -17.83 -2.93 5.64
CA GLN A 101 -19.27 -2.70 5.74
C GLN A 101 -19.85 -2.13 4.44
N ALA A 102 -19.05 -1.35 3.70
CA ALA A 102 -19.45 -0.72 2.45
C ALA A 102 -19.25 -1.62 1.23
N LEU A 103 -18.18 -2.43 1.19
CA LEU A 103 -17.75 -3.18 0.01
C LEU A 103 -17.96 -4.69 0.12
N GLY A 104 -18.31 -5.19 1.32
CA GLY A 104 -18.50 -6.64 1.57
C GLY A 104 -17.19 -7.38 1.80
N PHE A 105 -17.12 -8.61 1.30
CA PHE A 105 -15.96 -9.49 1.48
C PHE A 105 -14.88 -9.20 0.45
N GLY A 106 -13.64 -9.15 0.89
CA GLY A 106 -12.46 -8.92 0.07
C GLY A 106 -11.18 -9.36 0.78
N PHE A 107 -10.06 -8.81 0.35
CA PHE A 107 -8.75 -9.13 0.92
C PHE A 107 -7.97 -7.87 1.24
N ARG A 108 -7.35 -7.83 2.40
CA ARG A 108 -6.31 -6.87 2.73
C ARG A 108 -5.00 -7.37 2.17
N CYS A 109 -4.44 -6.64 1.21
CA CYS A 109 -3.21 -7.03 0.53
C CYS A 109 -2.06 -6.12 0.95
N GLY A 110 -0.91 -6.73 1.19
CA GLY A 110 0.34 -6.06 1.52
C GLY A 110 1.31 -6.13 0.34
N PHE A 111 1.92 -4.99 0.01
CA PHE A 111 2.77 -4.78 -1.15
C PHE A 111 4.12 -4.18 -0.73
N LEU A 112 5.15 -4.41 -1.54
CA LEU A 112 6.48 -3.81 -1.34
C LEU A 112 6.49 -2.29 -1.55
N GLY A 113 5.54 -1.78 -2.33
CA GLY A 113 5.37 -0.37 -2.65
C GLY A 113 4.24 -0.18 -3.66
N LEU A 114 4.03 1.07 -4.12
CA LEU A 114 2.96 1.41 -5.06
C LEU A 114 3.05 0.67 -6.38
N LEU A 115 4.24 0.64 -6.99
CA LEU A 115 4.43 -0.05 -8.28
C LEU A 115 4.09 -1.53 -8.18
N HIS A 116 4.45 -2.18 -7.06
CA HIS A 116 4.07 -3.57 -6.82
C HIS A 116 2.54 -3.71 -6.71
N MET A 117 1.86 -2.80 -6.02
CA MET A 117 0.40 -2.78 -5.93
C MET A 117 -0.26 -2.64 -7.31
N GLU A 118 0.20 -1.70 -8.12
CA GLU A 118 -0.32 -1.48 -9.48
C GLU A 118 -0.12 -2.70 -10.37
N ILE A 119 1.07 -3.34 -10.32
CA ILE A 119 1.36 -4.56 -11.08
C ILE A 119 0.44 -5.70 -10.66
N VAL A 120 0.25 -5.91 -9.35
CA VAL A 120 -0.64 -6.97 -8.84
C VAL A 120 -2.08 -6.71 -9.27
N GLN A 121 -2.57 -5.48 -9.15
CA GLN A 121 -3.91 -5.11 -9.59
C GLN A 121 -4.07 -5.35 -11.10
N GLU A 122 -3.17 -4.84 -11.92
CA GLU A 122 -3.23 -5.00 -13.37
C GLU A 122 -3.16 -6.46 -13.81
N ARG A 123 -2.39 -7.29 -13.10
CA ARG A 123 -2.33 -8.74 -13.35
C ARG A 123 -3.65 -9.43 -12.99
N LEU A 124 -4.27 -9.09 -11.86
CA LEU A 124 -5.58 -9.62 -11.48
C LEU A 124 -6.65 -9.25 -12.52
N GLU A 125 -6.64 -8.02 -13.02
CA GLU A 125 -7.57 -7.56 -14.05
C GLU A 125 -7.33 -8.25 -15.41
N ARG A 126 -6.06 -8.34 -15.86
CA ARG A 126 -5.74 -8.84 -17.22
C ARG A 126 -5.55 -10.34 -17.33
N GLU A 127 -4.94 -10.99 -16.33
CA GLU A 127 -4.64 -12.43 -16.38
C GLU A 127 -5.78 -13.28 -15.84
N PHE A 128 -6.58 -12.71 -14.91
CA PHE A 128 -7.64 -13.44 -14.21
C PHE A 128 -9.04 -12.86 -14.48
N ASP A 129 -9.16 -11.82 -15.32
CA ASP A 129 -10.42 -11.19 -15.71
C ASP A 129 -11.26 -10.74 -14.50
N MET A 130 -10.60 -10.15 -13.50
CA MET A 130 -11.23 -9.71 -12.26
C MET A 130 -11.55 -8.22 -12.30
N ASP A 131 -12.82 -7.86 -12.09
CA ASP A 131 -13.23 -6.47 -11.86
C ASP A 131 -13.08 -6.13 -10.37
N LEU A 132 -12.17 -5.18 -10.06
CA LEU A 132 -11.77 -4.90 -8.68
C LEU A 132 -12.08 -3.47 -8.25
N ILE A 133 -12.48 -3.34 -6.98
CA ILE A 133 -12.46 -2.09 -6.23
C ILE A 133 -11.25 -2.10 -5.32
N THR A 134 -10.33 -1.15 -5.52
CA THR A 134 -9.15 -0.98 -4.69
C THR A 134 -9.34 0.20 -3.74
N THR A 135 -9.12 -0.01 -2.45
CA THR A 135 -9.12 1.10 -1.48
C THR A 135 -7.86 1.95 -1.62
N ALA A 136 -7.89 3.17 -1.10
CA ALA A 136 -6.70 4.01 -1.07
C ALA A 136 -5.54 3.29 -0.34
N PRO A 137 -4.32 3.37 -0.88
CA PRO A 137 -3.17 2.76 -0.23
C PRO A 137 -2.91 3.40 1.12
N SER A 138 -2.54 2.58 2.09
CA SER A 138 -2.18 2.99 3.45
C SER A 138 -0.83 2.40 3.84
N VAL A 139 -0.21 3.01 4.84
CA VAL A 139 1.02 2.52 5.46
C VAL A 139 0.70 1.92 6.83
N VAL A 140 1.64 1.19 7.42
CA VAL A 140 1.50 0.69 8.78
C VAL A 140 1.86 1.80 9.76
N TYR A 141 0.95 2.12 10.68
CA TYR A 141 1.22 2.99 11.82
C TYR A 141 1.46 2.12 13.06
N GLU A 142 2.36 2.55 13.93
CA GLU A 142 2.47 1.99 15.27
C GLU A 142 1.67 2.86 16.24
N VAL A 143 0.71 2.23 16.93
CA VAL A 143 -0.13 2.92 17.91
C VAL A 143 0.21 2.39 19.30
N GLU A 144 0.79 3.27 20.11
CA GLU A 144 1.03 2.99 21.52
C GLU A 144 -0.23 3.31 22.32
N MET A 145 -0.76 2.30 22.96
CA MET A 145 -1.94 2.40 23.83
C MET A 145 -1.55 2.91 25.21
N ARG A 146 -2.49 3.46 25.97
CA ARG A 146 -2.24 3.94 27.35
C ARG A 146 -1.80 2.86 28.34
N ASP A 147 -2.04 1.60 28.03
CA ASP A 147 -1.57 0.46 28.81
C ASP A 147 -0.12 0.04 28.47
N GLY A 148 0.53 0.76 27.54
CA GLY A 148 1.90 0.50 27.07
C GLY A 148 1.97 -0.53 25.94
N THR A 149 0.86 -1.10 25.49
CA THR A 149 0.84 -2.03 24.35
C THR A 149 1.04 -1.26 23.03
N VAL A 150 1.91 -1.74 22.16
CA VAL A 150 2.09 -1.19 20.80
C VAL A 150 1.43 -2.12 19.81
N ILE A 151 0.50 -1.58 19.01
CA ILE A 151 -0.22 -2.33 17.99
C ILE A 151 0.04 -1.73 16.61
N PRO A 152 0.28 -2.56 15.57
CA PRO A 152 0.34 -2.09 14.19
C PRO A 152 -1.08 -1.81 13.67
N VAL A 153 -1.24 -0.69 12.99
CA VAL A 153 -2.50 -0.30 12.34
C VAL A 153 -2.22 -0.05 10.86
N GLU A 154 -2.63 -0.96 10.02
CA GLU A 154 -2.47 -0.91 8.56
C GLU A 154 -3.76 -0.47 7.85
N ASN A 155 -4.92 -0.63 8.52
CA ASN A 155 -6.23 -0.22 8.03
C ASN A 155 -6.77 0.93 8.87
N PRO A 156 -7.07 2.11 8.26
CA PRO A 156 -7.64 3.25 8.99
C PRO A 156 -8.92 2.92 9.77
N SER A 157 -9.74 1.98 9.28
CA SER A 157 -10.97 1.59 9.98
C SER A 157 -10.71 0.89 11.32
N LYS A 158 -9.55 0.23 11.44
CA LYS A 158 -9.12 -0.48 12.67
C LYS A 158 -8.41 0.43 13.69
N MET A 159 -8.31 1.75 13.44
CA MET A 159 -7.71 2.70 14.38
C MET A 159 -8.48 2.67 15.71
N PRO A 160 -7.79 2.48 16.86
CA PRO A 160 -8.41 2.50 18.18
C PRO A 160 -9.07 3.85 18.50
N ASP A 161 -9.95 3.85 19.51
CA ASP A 161 -10.51 5.09 20.02
C ASP A 161 -9.41 6.05 20.52
N PRO A 162 -9.41 7.32 20.11
CA PRO A 162 -8.39 8.30 20.48
C PRO A 162 -8.19 8.44 22.00
N SER A 163 -9.22 8.17 22.81
CA SER A 163 -9.13 8.23 24.27
C SER A 163 -8.21 7.16 24.88
N ARG A 164 -7.98 6.06 24.16
CA ARG A 164 -7.13 4.94 24.57
C ARG A 164 -5.71 5.01 24.05
N ILE A 165 -5.44 5.93 23.10
CA ILE A 165 -4.14 6.10 22.46
C ILE A 165 -3.26 7.00 23.34
N ASN A 166 -2.00 6.59 23.51
CA ASN A 166 -0.93 7.41 24.09
C ASN A 166 -0.20 8.18 22.99
N GLU A 167 0.33 7.47 22.01
CA GLU A 167 1.12 8.03 20.90
C GLU A 167 0.85 7.28 19.60
N ILE A 168 0.94 7.97 18.48
CA ILE A 168 0.93 7.35 17.15
C ILE A 168 2.26 7.65 16.49
N ARG A 169 2.90 6.60 15.94
CA ARG A 169 4.14 6.71 15.19
C ARG A 169 3.88 6.39 13.73
N GLU A 170 4.37 7.26 12.85
CA GLU A 170 4.31 7.06 11.40
C GLU A 170 5.65 6.54 10.86
N PRO A 171 5.63 5.70 9.81
CA PRO A 171 6.86 5.25 9.17
C PRO A 171 7.49 6.41 8.38
N ILE A 172 8.79 6.60 8.59
CA ILE A 172 9.63 7.56 7.87
C ILE A 172 10.50 6.79 6.89
N VAL A 173 10.59 7.30 5.69
CA VAL A 173 11.48 6.78 4.65
C VAL A 173 12.54 7.81 4.29
N THR A 174 13.75 7.34 4.04
CA THR A 174 14.81 8.13 3.43
C THR A 174 14.62 8.07 1.92
N VAL A 175 14.31 9.20 1.30
CA VAL A 175 14.09 9.35 -0.13
C VAL A 175 15.32 9.96 -0.78
N ASN A 176 15.90 9.28 -1.77
CA ASN A 176 16.97 9.80 -2.63
C ASN A 176 16.38 10.24 -3.96
N LEU A 177 16.57 11.49 -4.31
CA LEU A 177 16.05 12.13 -5.52
C LEU A 177 17.21 12.52 -6.43
N PHE A 178 17.15 12.12 -7.68
CA PHE A 178 18.17 12.45 -8.69
C PHE A 178 17.54 13.27 -9.80
N MET A 179 18.10 14.45 -10.10
CA MET A 179 17.55 15.35 -11.10
C MET A 179 18.58 16.32 -11.66
N PRO A 180 18.32 16.94 -12.83
CA PRO A 180 19.07 18.10 -13.29
C PRO A 180 18.92 19.29 -12.32
N SER A 181 19.98 20.11 -12.22
CA SER A 181 20.04 21.24 -11.27
C SER A 181 18.91 22.27 -11.42
N GLU A 182 18.35 22.42 -12.61
CA GLU A 182 17.24 23.34 -12.89
C GLU A 182 15.94 23.01 -12.13
N TYR A 183 15.73 21.73 -11.74
CA TYR A 183 14.53 21.29 -11.03
C TYR A 183 14.67 21.25 -9.51
N VAL A 184 15.87 21.50 -8.97
CA VAL A 184 16.15 21.38 -7.53
C VAL A 184 15.20 22.23 -6.70
N GLY A 185 15.01 23.50 -7.05
CA GLY A 185 14.14 24.41 -6.25
C GLY A 185 12.68 23.96 -6.21
N SER A 186 12.12 23.53 -7.33
CA SER A 186 10.73 23.04 -7.40
C SER A 186 10.55 21.73 -6.66
N VAL A 187 11.52 20.81 -6.74
CA VAL A 187 11.49 19.54 -6.03
C VAL A 187 11.68 19.74 -4.52
N MET A 188 12.57 20.64 -4.09
CA MET A 188 12.69 21.00 -2.66
C MET A 188 11.37 21.56 -2.09
N THR A 189 10.67 22.40 -2.86
CA THR A 189 9.36 22.90 -2.49
C THR A 189 8.35 21.76 -2.34
N LEU A 190 8.32 20.81 -3.26
CA LEU A 190 7.49 19.62 -3.17
C LEU A 190 7.79 18.81 -1.92
N CYS A 191 9.07 18.52 -1.63
CA CYS A 191 9.48 17.78 -0.43
C CYS A 191 9.03 18.48 0.86
N THR A 192 9.17 19.81 0.92
CA THR A 192 8.72 20.60 2.09
C THR A 192 7.20 20.53 2.27
N GLN A 193 6.42 20.62 1.18
CA GLN A 193 4.97 20.46 1.23
C GLN A 193 4.54 19.07 1.72
N LYS A 194 5.39 18.07 1.52
CA LYS A 194 5.21 16.68 1.96
C LYS A 194 5.87 16.39 3.33
N ARG A 195 6.07 17.39 4.13
CA ARG A 195 6.67 17.31 5.47
C ARG A 195 8.08 16.71 5.47
N GLY A 196 8.77 16.79 4.33
CA GLY A 196 10.13 16.28 4.20
C GLY A 196 11.15 17.13 4.94
N VAL A 197 12.11 16.46 5.57
CA VAL A 197 13.26 17.06 6.22
C VAL A 197 14.49 16.78 5.37
N GLN A 198 15.17 17.83 4.90
CA GLN A 198 16.38 17.70 4.08
C GLN A 198 17.53 17.14 4.93
N ILE A 199 18.14 16.07 4.46
CA ILE A 199 19.28 15.42 5.10
C ILE A 199 20.57 15.80 4.40
N ALA A 200 20.60 15.73 3.06
CA ALA A 200 21.80 16.03 2.27
C ALA A 200 21.46 16.54 0.87
N MET A 201 22.40 17.23 0.30
CA MET A 201 22.38 17.64 -1.12
C MET A 201 23.80 17.54 -1.69
N HIS A 202 23.93 16.78 -2.77
CA HIS A 202 25.21 16.56 -3.44
C HIS A 202 25.11 16.90 -4.93
N TYR A 203 26.04 17.66 -5.43
CA TYR A 203 26.16 18.00 -6.84
C TYR A 203 27.12 17.03 -7.54
N HIS A 204 26.65 16.41 -8.60
CA HIS A 204 27.44 15.53 -9.47
C HIS A 204 27.38 16.09 -10.89
N SER A 205 28.31 17.01 -11.21
CA SER A 205 28.35 17.71 -12.51
C SER A 205 27.02 18.45 -12.78
N ARG A 206 26.18 17.95 -13.71
CA ARG A 206 24.90 18.56 -14.08
C ARG A 206 23.70 17.97 -13.33
N GLN A 207 23.92 16.93 -12.53
CA GLN A 207 22.88 16.29 -11.74
C GLN A 207 23.06 16.59 -10.26
N VAL A 208 21.96 16.60 -9.56
CA VAL A 208 21.90 16.80 -8.11
C VAL A 208 21.21 15.61 -7.48
N LYS A 209 21.82 15.09 -6.42
CA LYS A 209 21.21 14.13 -5.52
C LYS A 209 20.72 14.89 -4.30
N LEU A 210 19.40 14.87 -4.05
CA LEU A 210 18.78 15.32 -2.82
C LEU A 210 18.40 14.11 -1.96
N THR A 211 18.69 14.18 -0.66
CA THR A 211 18.26 13.15 0.30
C THR A 211 17.33 13.81 1.32
N TYR A 212 16.16 13.26 1.47
CA TYR A 212 15.12 13.71 2.40
C TYR A 212 14.59 12.57 3.25
N ASP A 213 14.27 12.86 4.52
CA ASP A 213 13.39 12.03 5.32
C ASP A 213 11.96 12.52 5.11
N ILE A 214 11.09 11.65 4.61
CA ILE A 214 9.70 11.98 4.31
C ILE A 214 8.80 10.93 4.98
N PRO A 215 7.66 11.32 5.59
CA PRO A 215 6.68 10.34 6.02
C PRO A 215 6.20 9.48 4.86
N MET A 216 6.24 8.17 5.05
CA MET A 216 5.92 7.23 3.97
C MET A 216 4.51 7.41 3.41
N ALA A 217 3.54 7.77 4.27
CA ALA A 217 2.18 8.06 3.85
C ALA A 217 2.08 9.20 2.82
N GLU A 218 2.98 10.20 2.90
CA GLU A 218 3.03 11.30 1.93
C GLU A 218 3.68 10.88 0.61
N VAL A 219 4.59 9.90 0.64
CA VAL A 219 5.24 9.33 -0.56
C VAL A 219 4.26 8.45 -1.34
N VAL A 220 3.55 7.59 -0.62
CA VAL A 220 2.65 6.58 -1.19
C VAL A 220 1.44 7.17 -1.89
N MET A 221 0.99 8.38 -1.53
CA MET A 221 -0.26 8.90 -2.09
C MET A 221 -0.11 9.50 -3.50
N ASP A 222 0.73 10.50 -3.66
CA ASP A 222 0.81 11.30 -4.90
C ASP A 222 2.19 11.93 -5.15
N PHE A 223 3.18 11.53 -4.37
CA PHE A 223 4.50 12.16 -4.45
C PHE A 223 5.20 11.87 -5.78
N PHE A 224 5.14 10.62 -6.26
CA PHE A 224 5.79 10.22 -7.50
C PHE A 224 5.22 10.98 -8.70
N ASP A 225 3.91 11.07 -8.81
CA ASP A 225 3.25 11.79 -9.91
C ASP A 225 3.58 13.29 -9.90
N LYS A 226 3.59 13.88 -8.69
CA LYS A 226 3.99 15.27 -8.51
C LYS A 226 5.47 15.49 -8.81
N LEU A 227 6.33 14.56 -8.43
CA LEU A 227 7.76 14.61 -8.75
C LEU A 227 7.97 14.59 -10.27
N LYS A 228 7.30 13.67 -10.96
CA LYS A 228 7.37 13.56 -12.43
C LYS A 228 6.84 14.81 -13.12
N SER A 229 5.68 15.32 -12.72
CA SER A 229 5.11 16.53 -13.31
C SER A 229 5.96 17.77 -13.03
N THR A 230 6.47 17.94 -11.81
CA THR A 230 7.31 19.07 -11.39
C THR A 230 8.64 19.10 -12.11
N SER A 231 9.22 17.92 -12.38
CA SER A 231 10.52 17.76 -13.05
C SER A 231 10.43 17.46 -14.54
N ARG A 232 9.24 17.54 -15.13
CA ARG A 232 8.99 17.16 -16.53
C ARG A 232 9.49 15.74 -16.88
N GLY A 233 9.40 14.82 -15.90
CA GLY A 233 9.85 13.45 -16.04
C GLY A 233 11.34 13.19 -15.80
N TYR A 234 12.15 14.24 -15.60
CA TYR A 234 13.61 14.09 -15.46
C TYR A 234 14.06 13.61 -14.07
N ALA A 235 13.25 13.81 -13.03
CA ALA A 235 13.61 13.32 -11.71
C ALA A 235 13.31 11.82 -11.57
N SER A 236 14.22 11.12 -10.92
CA SER A 236 14.04 9.75 -10.42
C SER A 236 14.16 9.73 -8.92
N MET A 237 13.55 8.73 -8.30
CA MET A 237 13.63 8.52 -6.86
C MET A 237 13.78 7.05 -6.54
N ASP A 238 14.45 6.80 -5.43
CA ASP A 238 14.34 5.58 -4.65
C ASP A 238 14.05 5.93 -3.19
N TYR A 239 13.57 4.98 -2.41
CA TYR A 239 13.36 5.18 -0.99
C TYR A 239 13.57 3.88 -0.23
N GLU A 240 13.97 4.04 1.04
CA GLU A 240 14.12 2.93 1.98
C GLU A 240 13.52 3.30 3.33
N PHE A 241 12.95 2.31 4.02
CA PHE A 241 12.43 2.51 5.36
C PHE A 241 13.57 2.89 6.31
N LYS A 242 13.32 3.91 7.14
CA LYS A 242 14.28 4.38 8.13
C LYS A 242 13.88 4.02 9.56
N GLU A 243 12.76 4.54 10.01
CA GLU A 243 12.30 4.42 11.40
C GLU A 243 10.81 4.74 11.54
N TYR A 244 10.25 4.41 12.68
CA TYR A 244 8.97 4.97 13.14
C TYR A 244 9.22 6.22 13.97
N ARG A 245 8.43 7.28 13.74
CA ARG A 245 8.54 8.58 14.41
C ARG A 245 7.18 9.05 14.89
N ALA A 246 7.11 9.55 16.13
CA ALA A 246 5.90 10.15 16.69
C ALA A 246 5.37 11.26 15.79
N ALA A 247 4.05 11.25 15.53
CA ALA A 247 3.40 12.22 14.67
C ALA A 247 1.97 12.52 15.13
N ASP A 248 1.55 13.77 14.94
CA ASP A 248 0.17 14.20 15.18
C ASP A 248 -0.72 13.83 13.98
N VAL A 249 -0.99 12.54 13.83
CA VAL A 249 -1.88 12.03 12.81
C VAL A 249 -3.26 11.73 13.39
N VAL A 250 -4.27 11.88 12.57
CA VAL A 250 -5.67 11.68 12.95
C VAL A 250 -6.40 10.86 11.91
N LYS A 251 -7.36 10.09 12.37
CA LYS A 251 -8.33 9.42 11.49
C LYS A 251 -9.37 10.41 11.02
N VAL A 252 -9.58 10.48 9.72
CA VAL A 252 -10.69 11.20 9.09
C VAL A 252 -11.69 10.18 8.57
N ASP A 253 -12.88 10.17 9.13
CA ASP A 253 -14.01 9.38 8.67
C ASP A 253 -14.77 10.16 7.59
N ILE A 254 -15.19 9.47 6.54
CA ILE A 254 -16.11 10.00 5.54
C ILE A 254 -17.51 9.43 5.82
N LEU A 255 -18.49 10.32 5.90
CA LEU A 255 -19.88 9.96 6.14
C LEU A 255 -20.74 10.34 4.94
N ILE A 256 -21.62 9.44 4.55
CA ILE A 256 -22.65 9.67 3.55
C ILE A 256 -24.01 9.52 4.24
N ASN A 257 -24.81 10.59 4.23
CA ASN A 257 -26.10 10.65 4.94
C ASN A 257 -25.96 10.26 6.42
N SER A 258 -24.86 10.70 7.07
CA SER A 258 -24.52 10.42 8.46
C SER A 258 -24.03 9.00 8.76
N GLU A 259 -23.95 8.12 7.78
CA GLU A 259 -23.38 6.78 7.90
C GLU A 259 -21.90 6.79 7.51
N LYS A 260 -21.05 6.19 8.34
CA LYS A 260 -19.61 6.09 8.07
C LYS A 260 -19.34 5.08 6.97
N VAL A 261 -18.48 5.45 6.02
CA VAL A 261 -17.99 4.57 4.97
C VAL A 261 -16.55 4.17 5.32
N ASP A 262 -16.38 2.96 5.84
CA ASP A 262 -15.11 2.44 6.34
C ASP A 262 -14.01 2.40 5.26
N ALA A 263 -14.36 2.03 4.03
CA ALA A 263 -13.45 1.97 2.88
C ALA A 263 -12.87 3.35 2.47
N LEU A 264 -13.47 4.45 2.92
CA LEU A 264 -13.04 5.82 2.63
C LEU A 264 -12.33 6.49 3.82
N ALA A 265 -12.16 5.79 4.94
CA ALA A 265 -11.45 6.32 6.09
C ALA A 265 -9.97 6.56 5.76
N LEU A 266 -9.41 7.66 6.24
CA LEU A 266 -8.02 8.07 6.00
C LEU A 266 -7.31 8.35 7.32
N ILE A 267 -6.01 8.06 7.37
CA ILE A 267 -5.12 8.57 8.43
C ILE A 267 -4.25 9.65 7.80
N VAL A 268 -4.33 10.86 8.34
CA VAL A 268 -3.63 12.04 7.81
C VAL A 268 -3.05 12.87 8.95
N HIS A 269 -1.99 13.63 8.67
CA HIS A 269 -1.47 14.58 9.63
C HIS A 269 -2.53 15.65 9.95
N ARG A 270 -2.69 16.02 11.23
CA ARG A 270 -3.75 16.93 11.69
C ARG A 270 -3.77 18.25 10.94
N SER A 271 -2.61 18.83 10.65
CA SER A 271 -2.52 20.09 9.89
C SER A 271 -3.15 20.02 8.48
N ASN A 272 -3.13 18.83 7.86
CA ASN A 272 -3.65 18.62 6.52
C ASN A 272 -5.07 18.00 6.50
N SER A 273 -5.62 17.68 7.67
CA SER A 273 -6.89 16.94 7.78
C SER A 273 -8.06 17.68 7.15
N ALA A 274 -8.19 18.98 7.40
CA ALA A 274 -9.26 19.82 6.84
C ALA A 274 -9.14 19.94 5.31
N PHE A 275 -7.93 20.09 4.80
CA PHE A 275 -7.68 20.16 3.36
C PHE A 275 -8.01 18.85 2.66
N ARG A 276 -7.50 17.72 3.19
CA ARG A 276 -7.75 16.38 2.65
C ARG A 276 -9.22 15.99 2.74
N GLY A 277 -9.86 16.21 3.91
CA GLY A 277 -11.28 15.93 4.09
C GLY A 277 -12.17 16.72 3.12
N ARG A 278 -11.84 17.98 2.89
CA ARG A 278 -12.55 18.83 1.93
C ARG A 278 -12.36 18.37 0.49
N ALA A 279 -11.15 17.99 0.12
CA ALA A 279 -10.83 17.49 -1.23
C ALA A 279 -11.59 16.20 -1.53
N VAL A 280 -11.62 15.24 -0.59
CA VAL A 280 -12.37 13.98 -0.75
C VAL A 280 -13.88 14.27 -0.86
N ALA A 281 -14.45 15.08 0.04
CA ALA A 281 -15.87 15.39 0.01
C ALA A 281 -16.28 16.10 -1.30
N ALA A 282 -15.45 17.03 -1.81
CA ALA A 282 -15.68 17.70 -3.07
C ALA A 282 -15.62 16.73 -4.25
N LYS A 283 -14.65 15.84 -4.26
CA LYS A 283 -14.53 14.82 -5.33
C LYS A 283 -15.72 13.86 -5.34
N MET A 284 -16.16 13.42 -4.16
CA MET A 284 -17.36 12.59 -4.03
C MET A 284 -18.62 13.30 -4.52
N ARG A 285 -18.78 14.60 -4.24
CA ARG A 285 -19.90 15.39 -4.77
C ARG A 285 -19.93 15.39 -6.30
N GLU A 286 -18.78 15.40 -6.95
CA GLU A 286 -18.68 15.34 -8.43
C GLU A 286 -19.07 13.95 -8.96
N LEU A 287 -18.63 12.89 -8.27
CA LEU A 287 -18.78 11.51 -8.72
C LEU A 287 -20.16 10.92 -8.40
N ILE A 288 -20.76 11.29 -7.27
CA ILE A 288 -22.07 10.75 -6.86
C ILE A 288 -23.17 11.36 -7.77
N PRO A 289 -23.91 10.52 -8.53
CA PRO A 289 -24.99 11.00 -9.37
C PRO A 289 -26.13 11.52 -8.51
N ARG A 290 -26.84 12.56 -9.01
CA ARG A 290 -28.01 13.13 -8.32
C ARG A 290 -29.11 12.08 -8.18
N GLN A 291 -29.53 11.87 -6.94
CA GLN A 291 -30.63 10.98 -6.56
C GLN A 291 -31.96 11.74 -6.46
N MET A 292 -33.04 11.06 -6.07
CA MET A 292 -34.34 11.68 -5.79
C MET A 292 -34.40 12.42 -4.44
N TYR A 293 -33.35 12.29 -3.63
CA TYR A 293 -33.14 12.92 -2.34
C TYR A 293 -31.75 13.56 -2.27
N ASP A 294 -31.57 14.47 -1.32
CA ASP A 294 -30.26 15.11 -1.09
C ASP A 294 -29.30 14.09 -0.44
N VAL A 295 -28.06 14.04 -0.92
CA VAL A 295 -26.99 13.21 -0.36
C VAL A 295 -26.00 14.13 0.34
N ALA A 296 -25.94 14.04 1.67
CA ALA A 296 -24.97 14.76 2.49
C ALA A 296 -23.67 13.99 2.56
N ILE A 297 -22.55 14.64 2.25
CA ILE A 297 -21.20 14.09 2.34
C ILE A 297 -20.46 14.89 3.40
N GLN A 298 -19.88 14.22 4.39
CA GLN A 298 -19.18 14.86 5.50
C GLN A 298 -17.84 14.19 5.71
N ALA A 299 -16.82 14.97 6.07
CA ALA A 299 -15.57 14.48 6.61
C ALA A 299 -15.51 14.87 8.09
N ALA A 300 -15.16 13.94 8.97
CA ALA A 300 -15.16 14.16 10.41
C ALA A 300 -13.91 13.56 11.09
N ILE A 301 -13.47 14.23 12.16
CA ILE A 301 -12.48 13.70 13.10
C ILE A 301 -13.23 13.42 14.41
N GLY A 302 -13.45 12.15 14.73
CA GLY A 302 -14.32 11.77 15.84
C GLY A 302 -15.74 12.30 15.64
N ALA A 303 -16.19 13.17 16.53
CA ALA A 303 -17.52 13.82 16.46
C ALA A 303 -17.49 15.15 15.69
N ASN A 304 -16.32 15.72 15.39
CA ASN A 304 -16.19 17.02 14.79
C ASN A 304 -16.20 16.95 13.26
N ILE A 305 -17.19 17.57 12.62
CA ILE A 305 -17.27 17.68 11.17
C ILE A 305 -16.31 18.79 10.71
N ILE A 306 -15.33 18.40 9.85
CA ILE A 306 -14.30 19.31 9.32
C ILE A 306 -14.58 19.77 7.89
N ALA A 307 -15.44 19.05 7.16
CA ALA A 307 -15.89 19.42 5.83
C ALA A 307 -17.28 18.86 5.56
N ARG A 308 -18.05 19.57 4.73
CA ARG A 308 -19.40 19.17 4.31
C ARG A 308 -19.63 19.57 2.87
N GLU A 309 -20.19 18.65 2.10
CA GLU A 309 -20.68 18.85 0.74
C GLU A 309 -22.07 18.24 0.61
N ASN A 310 -22.82 18.63 -0.41
CA ASN A 310 -24.17 18.14 -0.62
C ASN A 310 -24.46 17.95 -2.13
N VAL A 311 -24.91 16.75 -2.49
CA VAL A 311 -25.44 16.47 -3.82
C VAL A 311 -26.95 16.69 -3.78
N LYS A 312 -27.40 17.77 -4.42
CA LYS A 312 -28.83 18.13 -4.42
C LYS A 312 -29.66 17.12 -5.22
N ALA A 313 -30.85 16.84 -4.72
CA ALA A 313 -31.83 16.00 -5.38
C ALA A 313 -32.16 16.47 -6.81
N ARG A 314 -32.57 15.54 -7.66
CA ARG A 314 -33.20 15.88 -8.95
C ARG A 314 -34.54 16.56 -8.67
N ARG A 315 -34.68 17.82 -9.04
CA ARG A 315 -36.00 18.48 -9.01
C ARG A 315 -36.90 17.85 -10.07
N LYS A 316 -38.08 17.38 -9.69
CA LYS A 316 -39.13 17.08 -10.66
C LYS A 316 -39.43 18.38 -11.40
N ASN A 317 -39.34 18.33 -12.73
CA ASN A 317 -39.74 19.48 -13.57
C ASN A 317 -41.26 19.58 -13.52
N VAL A 318 -41.79 20.35 -12.58
CA VAL A 318 -43.23 20.48 -12.34
C VAL A 318 -43.90 21.21 -13.51
N LEU A 319 -43.14 22.02 -14.27
CA LEU A 319 -43.62 22.76 -15.42
C LEU A 319 -43.81 21.89 -16.68
N ALA A 320 -43.26 20.67 -16.75
CA ALA A 320 -43.48 19.76 -17.87
C ALA A 320 -44.82 18.99 -17.81
N LYS A 321 -45.64 19.26 -16.80
CA LYS A 321 -46.98 18.66 -16.61
C LYS A 321 -48.16 19.65 -16.79
N CYS A 322 -47.85 20.86 -17.17
CA CYS A 322 -48.89 21.86 -17.53
C CYS A 322 -48.97 22.01 -19.03
#